data_552b7c804655ba85473925b84f8417e4
#
_entry.id   552b7c804655ba85473925b84f8417e4
#
_cell.length_a   1.000
_cell.length_b   1.000
_cell.length_c   1.000
_cell.angle_alpha   90.00
_cell.angle_beta   90.00
_cell.angle_gamma   90.00
#
_symmetry.space_group_name_H-M   'P 1'
#
loop_
_entity.id
_entity.type
_entity.pdbx_description
1 polymer ?
#
loop_
_entity_poly.entity_id
_entity_poly.type
_entity_poly.pdbx_seq_one_letter_code
_entity_poly.pdbx_strand_id
1 'polypeptide(L)'
;MGICGLVFYLAGYYFTISTDIHISQLYLPTVCRGFAYAVLSATFMTCLEEIMTFQHFFQALSVFNMLHMVMGGVMGAALYTHGLKYYVADNMARYGSAIDRVAFSRAPFNFGHYMEGFISQMMEVSIKQIYGWTLYACILLLLLFLLYDAPVRRDLKAMPSWRGLRKEAAEEFSRRSKK
;
A
#
# COMPACT_ATOMS: atom_id res chain seq x y z
N MET A 1 13.07 -2.81 -3.46
CA MET A 1 13.13 -1.69 -2.49
C MET A 1 11.73 -1.13 -2.20
N GLY A 2 10.95 -0.67 -3.19
CA GLY A 2 9.63 -0.04 -2.96
C GLY A 2 8.63 -0.94 -2.23
N ILE A 3 8.51 -2.22 -2.61
CA ILE A 3 7.60 -3.18 -1.96
C ILE A 3 8.02 -3.41 -0.49
N CYS A 4 9.32 -3.48 -0.20
CA CYS A 4 9.79 -3.58 1.19
C CYS A 4 9.38 -2.36 2.02
N GLY A 5 9.46 -1.15 1.44
CA GLY A 5 8.98 0.07 2.10
C GLY A 5 7.49 0.04 2.41
N LEU A 6 6.66 -0.51 1.49
CA LEU A 6 5.23 -0.72 1.74
C LEU A 6 4.96 -1.72 2.87
N VAL A 7 5.72 -2.81 2.93
CA VAL A 7 5.60 -3.79 4.02
C VAL A 7 5.95 -3.14 5.35
N PHE A 8 7.03 -2.36 5.42
CA PHE A 8 7.39 -1.62 6.63
C PHE A 8 6.32 -0.59 7.02
N TYR A 9 5.77 0.14 6.05
CA TYR A 9 4.67 1.05 6.30
C TYR A 9 3.45 0.35 6.90
N LEU A 10 2.99 -0.75 6.29
CA LEU A 10 1.81 -1.48 6.76
C LEU A 10 2.06 -2.15 8.12
N ALA A 11 3.25 -2.71 8.34
CA ALA A 11 3.63 -3.25 9.64
C ALA A 11 3.67 -2.15 10.70
N GLY A 12 4.27 -1.00 10.40
CA GLY A 12 4.29 0.15 11.30
C GLY A 12 2.89 0.59 11.70
N TYR A 13 1.97 0.74 10.75
CA TYR A 13 0.57 1.05 11.05
C TYR A 13 -0.12 -0.04 11.88
N TYR A 14 0.06 -1.31 11.51
CA TYR A 14 -0.55 -2.42 12.24
C TYR A 14 -0.15 -2.43 13.72
N PHE A 15 1.11 -2.16 14.03
CA PHE A 15 1.61 -2.14 15.41
C PHE A 15 1.28 -0.84 16.14
N THR A 16 1.12 0.29 15.46
CA THR A 16 0.84 1.59 16.09
C THR A 16 -0.64 1.86 16.31
N ILE A 17 -1.56 1.17 15.61
CA ILE A 17 -3.00 1.36 15.83
C ILE A 17 -3.35 0.94 17.25
N SER A 18 -3.67 1.93 18.10
CA SER A 18 -4.10 1.80 19.47
C SER A 18 -4.97 2.99 19.85
N THR A 19 -5.80 2.86 20.87
CA THR A 19 -6.65 3.98 21.37
C THR A 19 -5.84 5.19 21.86
N ASP A 20 -4.59 4.98 22.27
CA ASP A 20 -3.68 6.00 22.81
C ASP A 20 -2.54 6.37 21.85
N ILE A 21 -2.86 6.53 20.55
CA ILE A 21 -1.84 6.88 19.55
C ILE A 21 -1.38 8.32 19.73
N HIS A 22 -0.11 8.51 20.04
CA HIS A 22 0.54 9.80 19.89
C HIS A 22 0.86 10.09 18.41
N ILE A 23 0.55 11.31 17.95
CA ILE A 23 0.79 11.76 16.56
C ILE A 23 2.24 11.51 16.14
N SER A 24 3.20 11.60 17.07
CA SER A 24 4.62 11.34 16.82
C SER A 24 4.92 9.91 16.32
N GLN A 25 4.12 8.93 16.71
CA GLN A 25 4.31 7.53 16.29
C GLN A 25 3.90 7.29 14.83
N LEU A 26 3.06 8.17 14.26
CA LEU A 26 2.60 8.09 12.88
C LEU A 26 3.60 8.67 11.87
N TYR A 27 4.59 9.46 12.31
CA TYR A 27 5.57 10.06 11.40
C TYR A 27 6.41 9.01 10.69
N LEU A 28 6.95 8.04 11.41
CA LEU A 28 7.81 7.02 10.83
C LEU A 28 7.09 6.18 9.75
N PRO A 29 5.90 5.59 10.01
CA PRO A 29 5.15 4.88 8.97
C PRO A 29 4.81 5.76 7.77
N THR A 30 4.44 7.03 8.00
CA THR A 30 4.09 7.97 6.92
C THR A 30 5.28 8.27 6.01
N VAL A 31 6.47 8.47 6.58
CA VAL A 31 7.72 8.66 5.82
C VAL A 31 8.05 7.39 5.01
N CYS A 32 7.94 6.20 5.61
CA CYS A 32 8.13 4.93 4.90
C CYS A 32 7.16 4.77 3.73
N ARG A 33 5.91 5.18 3.89
CA ARG A 33 4.90 5.20 2.81
C ARG A 33 5.33 6.12 1.66
N GLY A 34 5.72 7.36 1.98
CA GLY A 34 6.16 8.34 0.98
C GLY A 34 7.37 7.83 0.18
N PHE A 35 8.35 7.28 0.88
CA PHE A 35 9.53 6.67 0.26
C PHE A 35 9.17 5.48 -0.63
N ALA A 36 8.34 4.56 -0.15
CA ALA A 36 7.89 3.41 -0.92
C ALA A 36 7.18 3.81 -2.21
N TYR A 37 6.31 4.82 -2.12
CA TYR A 37 5.57 5.35 -3.26
C TYR A 37 6.49 6.00 -4.28
N ALA A 38 7.46 6.81 -3.84
CA ALA A 38 8.45 7.45 -4.71
C ALA A 38 9.29 6.43 -5.47
N VAL A 39 9.78 5.38 -4.78
CA VAL A 39 10.58 4.31 -5.41
C VAL A 39 9.75 3.52 -6.41
N LEU A 40 8.51 3.16 -6.09
CA LEU A 40 7.62 2.42 -7.01
C LEU A 40 7.28 3.26 -8.26
N SER A 41 6.94 4.54 -8.07
CA SER A 41 6.68 5.45 -9.19
C SER A 41 7.89 5.63 -10.09
N ALA A 42 9.08 5.86 -9.51
CA ALA A 42 10.31 5.99 -10.28
C ALA A 42 10.62 4.71 -11.07
N THR A 43 10.50 3.54 -10.45
CA THR A 43 10.72 2.25 -11.12
C THR A 43 9.73 2.05 -12.27
N PHE A 44 8.46 2.38 -12.05
CA PHE A 44 7.43 2.26 -13.07
C PHE A 44 7.70 3.19 -14.26
N MET A 45 8.07 4.45 -13.99
CA MET A 45 8.43 5.41 -15.05
C MET A 45 9.61 4.92 -15.88
N THR A 46 10.66 4.40 -15.22
CA THR A 46 11.84 3.86 -15.93
C THR A 46 11.45 2.67 -16.80
N CYS A 47 10.62 1.74 -16.32
CA CYS A 47 10.14 0.62 -17.12
C CYS A 47 9.29 1.07 -18.32
N LEU A 48 8.46 2.11 -18.17
CA LEU A 48 7.69 2.67 -19.28
C LEU A 48 8.58 3.31 -20.35
N GLU A 49 9.61 4.04 -19.93
CA GLU A 49 10.58 4.65 -20.86
C GLU A 49 11.36 3.61 -21.66
N GLU A 50 11.66 2.45 -21.07
CA GLU A 50 12.38 1.37 -21.75
C GLU A 50 11.51 0.63 -22.78
N ILE A 51 10.20 0.50 -22.51
CA ILE A 51 9.30 -0.32 -23.34
C ILE A 51 8.64 0.50 -24.45
N MET A 52 8.42 1.80 -24.24
CA MET A 52 7.58 2.62 -25.11
C MET A 52 8.39 3.66 -25.89
N THR A 53 7.97 3.90 -27.14
CA THR A 53 8.45 5.04 -27.92
C THR A 53 7.91 6.34 -27.32
N PHE A 54 8.67 7.43 -27.46
CA PHE A 54 8.34 8.74 -26.89
C PHE A 54 6.90 9.22 -27.22
N GLN A 55 6.40 8.90 -28.41
CA GLN A 55 5.04 9.29 -28.82
C GLN A 55 3.94 8.60 -27.99
N HIS A 56 4.14 7.36 -27.58
CA HIS A 56 3.15 6.58 -26.83
C HIS A 56 3.33 6.69 -25.31
N PHE A 57 4.48 7.22 -24.86
CA PHE A 57 4.79 7.36 -23.44
C PHE A 57 3.75 8.20 -22.71
N PHE A 58 3.39 9.38 -23.23
CA PHE A 58 2.42 10.26 -22.59
C PHE A 58 1.00 9.66 -22.57
N GLN A 59 0.62 8.93 -23.61
CA GLN A 59 -0.68 8.24 -23.66
C GLN A 59 -0.73 7.12 -22.62
N ALA A 60 0.32 6.30 -22.53
CA ALA A 60 0.41 5.24 -21.52
C ALA A 60 0.42 5.80 -20.10
N LEU A 61 1.13 6.90 -19.87
CA LEU A 61 1.17 7.58 -18.58
C LEU A 61 -0.22 8.11 -18.18
N SER A 62 -0.96 8.69 -19.12
CA SER A 62 -2.33 9.18 -18.87
C SER A 62 -3.28 8.05 -18.52
N VAL A 63 -3.24 6.94 -19.27
CA VAL A 63 -4.04 5.73 -19.00
C VAL A 63 -3.68 5.13 -17.65
N PHE A 64 -2.38 5.03 -17.33
CA PHE A 64 -1.94 4.54 -16.04
C PHE A 64 -2.44 5.40 -14.88
N ASN A 65 -2.31 6.72 -14.97
CA ASN A 65 -2.80 7.63 -13.94
C ASN A 65 -4.31 7.52 -13.76
N MET A 66 -5.06 7.41 -14.85
CA MET A 66 -6.51 7.20 -14.80
C MET A 66 -6.86 5.87 -14.11
N LEU A 67 -6.21 4.77 -14.51
CA LEU A 67 -6.41 3.46 -13.88
C LEU A 67 -6.02 3.50 -12.40
N HIS A 68 -4.90 4.11 -12.05
CA HIS A 68 -4.46 4.25 -10.67
C HIS A 68 -5.46 5.04 -9.81
N MET A 69 -6.01 6.15 -10.32
CA MET A 69 -7.03 6.92 -9.61
C MET A 69 -8.33 6.13 -9.44
N VAL A 70 -8.81 5.45 -10.48
CA VAL A 70 -10.06 4.69 -10.42
C VAL A 70 -9.89 3.42 -9.57
N MET A 71 -8.87 2.61 -9.84
CA MET A 71 -8.66 1.34 -9.12
C MET A 71 -8.18 1.58 -7.68
N GLY A 72 -7.21 2.48 -7.48
CA GLY A 72 -6.67 2.76 -6.16
C GLY A 72 -7.58 3.65 -5.32
N GLY A 73 -8.09 4.74 -5.87
CA GLY A 73 -8.91 5.69 -5.15
C GLY A 73 -10.32 5.18 -4.90
N VAL A 74 -11.07 4.92 -5.96
CA VAL A 74 -12.52 4.60 -5.84
C VAL A 74 -12.72 3.15 -5.39
N MET A 75 -12.14 2.18 -6.09
CA MET A 75 -12.34 0.77 -5.75
C MET A 75 -11.66 0.41 -4.42
N GLY A 76 -10.45 0.94 -4.16
CA GLY A 76 -9.75 0.72 -2.90
C GLY A 76 -10.53 1.29 -1.71
N ALA A 77 -11.08 2.50 -1.82
CA ALA A 77 -11.93 3.09 -0.79
C ALA A 77 -13.24 2.30 -0.59
N ALA A 78 -13.87 1.85 -1.67
CA ALA A 78 -15.09 1.04 -1.60
C ALA A 78 -14.84 -0.30 -0.91
N LEU A 79 -13.78 -1.02 -1.28
CA LEU A 79 -13.38 -2.28 -0.66
C LEU A 79 -13.02 -2.10 0.82
N TYR A 80 -12.26 -1.04 1.14
CA TYR A 80 -11.93 -0.72 2.53
C TYR A 80 -13.19 -0.44 3.36
N THR A 81 -14.10 0.38 2.86
CA THR A 81 -15.35 0.74 3.56
C THR A 81 -16.25 -0.48 3.73
N HIS A 82 -16.37 -1.32 2.71
CA HIS A 82 -17.15 -2.55 2.79
C HIS A 82 -16.54 -3.53 3.80
N GLY A 83 -15.22 -3.75 3.73
CA GLY A 83 -14.50 -4.59 4.68
C GLY A 83 -14.63 -4.08 6.11
N LEU A 84 -14.51 -2.77 6.33
CA LEU A 84 -14.66 -2.17 7.65
C LEU A 84 -16.05 -2.42 8.23
N LYS A 85 -17.10 -2.18 7.45
CA LYS A 85 -18.49 -2.47 7.88
C LYS A 85 -18.68 -3.94 8.24
N TYR A 86 -18.16 -4.84 7.42
CA TYR A 86 -18.27 -6.27 7.65
C TYR A 86 -17.55 -6.69 8.95
N TYR A 87 -16.29 -6.29 9.13
CA TYR A 87 -15.52 -6.66 10.32
C TYR A 87 -16.06 -5.99 11.59
N VAL A 88 -16.53 -4.76 11.54
CA VAL A 88 -17.17 -4.11 12.69
C VAL A 88 -18.42 -4.87 13.11
N ALA A 89 -19.27 -5.24 12.15
CA ALA A 89 -20.50 -6.01 12.45
C ALA A 89 -20.18 -7.40 13.03
N ASP A 90 -19.20 -8.12 12.45
CA ASP A 90 -18.77 -9.43 12.94
C ASP A 90 -18.15 -9.35 14.35
N ASN A 91 -17.27 -8.37 14.59
CA ASN A 91 -16.67 -8.16 15.89
C ASN A 91 -17.72 -7.74 16.95
N MET A 92 -18.65 -6.86 16.58
CA MET A 92 -19.76 -6.50 17.47
C MET A 92 -20.63 -7.72 17.83
N ALA A 93 -20.94 -8.59 16.87
CA ALA A 93 -21.73 -9.79 17.13
C ALA A 93 -20.99 -10.77 18.06
N ARG A 94 -19.69 -10.99 17.83
CA ARG A 94 -18.86 -11.91 18.63
C ARG A 94 -18.64 -11.42 20.06
N TYR A 95 -18.26 -10.15 20.23
CA TYR A 95 -17.95 -9.60 21.54
C TYR A 95 -19.17 -9.09 22.29
N GLY A 96 -20.22 -8.64 21.58
CA GLY A 96 -21.49 -8.24 22.18
C GLY A 96 -22.14 -9.36 22.96
N SER A 97 -22.12 -10.60 22.46
CA SER A 97 -22.63 -11.77 23.15
C SER A 97 -21.87 -12.10 24.46
N ALA A 98 -20.60 -11.75 24.54
CA ALA A 98 -19.78 -11.93 25.75
C ALA A 98 -20.06 -10.86 26.81
N ILE A 99 -20.37 -9.65 26.38
CA ILE A 99 -20.68 -8.52 27.29
C ILE A 99 -22.02 -8.71 27.97
N ASP A 100 -23.04 -9.18 27.27
CA ASP A 100 -24.38 -9.44 27.81
C ASP A 100 -24.34 -10.37 29.03
N ARG A 101 -23.41 -11.33 29.06
CA ARG A 101 -23.29 -12.27 30.19
C ARG A 101 -22.61 -11.69 31.42
N VAL A 102 -21.77 -10.69 31.28
CA VAL A 102 -20.91 -10.15 32.36
C VAL A 102 -21.40 -8.80 32.83
N ALA A 103 -21.90 -7.94 31.97
CA ALA A 103 -22.25 -6.56 32.29
C ALA A 103 -23.56 -6.42 33.06
N PHE A 104 -24.56 -7.28 32.82
CA PHE A 104 -25.84 -7.22 33.50
C PHE A 104 -25.78 -7.67 34.97
N SER A 105 -24.70 -8.25 35.42
CA SER A 105 -24.57 -8.74 36.82
C SER A 105 -23.96 -7.74 37.80
N ARG A 106 -23.45 -6.59 37.36
CA ARG A 106 -22.69 -5.65 38.21
C ARG A 106 -23.04 -4.17 37.98
N ALA A 107 -24.05 -3.64 38.69
CA ALA A 107 -24.09 -2.27 39.20
C ALA A 107 -24.45 -1.07 38.27
N PRO A 108 -24.66 0.14 38.82
CA PRO A 108 -25.26 1.28 38.12
C PRO A 108 -24.31 1.80 37.00
N PHE A 109 -24.63 1.41 35.83
CA PHE A 109 -23.79 1.62 34.65
C PHE A 109 -24.26 2.83 33.83
N ASN A 110 -23.34 3.75 33.52
CA ASN A 110 -23.61 4.76 32.51
C ASN A 110 -23.46 4.10 31.12
N PHE A 111 -24.55 3.47 30.68
CA PHE A 111 -24.60 2.63 29.47
C PHE A 111 -24.11 3.38 28.23
N GLY A 112 -24.39 4.69 28.10
CA GLY A 112 -23.96 5.48 26.95
C GLY A 112 -22.44 5.59 26.81
N HIS A 113 -21.75 5.92 27.88
CA HIS A 113 -20.28 6.04 27.88
C HIS A 113 -19.57 4.70 27.62
N TYR A 114 -20.14 3.62 28.15
CA TYR A 114 -19.63 2.27 27.92
C TYR A 114 -19.78 1.85 26.45
N MET A 115 -20.94 2.13 25.84
CA MET A 115 -21.18 1.80 24.41
C MET A 115 -20.27 2.58 23.48
N GLU A 116 -19.99 3.85 23.75
CA GLU A 116 -19.04 4.64 22.95
C GLU A 116 -17.63 4.03 22.99
N GLY A 117 -17.14 3.69 24.19
CA GLY A 117 -15.85 3.02 24.35
C GLY A 117 -15.79 1.65 23.66
N PHE A 118 -16.88 0.87 23.76
CA PHE A 118 -16.98 -0.42 23.10
C PHE A 118 -16.97 -0.30 21.57
N ILE A 119 -17.74 0.62 21.00
CA ILE A 119 -17.76 0.87 19.55
C ILE A 119 -16.37 1.30 19.06
N SER A 120 -15.70 2.19 19.80
CA SER A 120 -14.34 2.64 19.46
C SER A 120 -13.34 1.48 19.42
N GLN A 121 -13.38 0.60 20.43
CA GLN A 121 -12.51 -0.58 20.48
C GLN A 121 -12.82 -1.57 19.34
N MET A 122 -14.09 -1.77 18.99
CA MET A 122 -14.47 -2.65 17.88
C MET A 122 -14.03 -2.09 16.54
N MET A 123 -14.10 -0.78 16.35
CA MET A 123 -13.55 -0.12 15.17
C MET A 123 -12.02 -0.30 15.08
N GLU A 124 -11.30 -0.12 16.17
CA GLU A 124 -9.85 -0.31 16.22
C GLU A 124 -9.45 -1.74 15.84
N VAL A 125 -10.08 -2.75 16.43
CA VAL A 125 -9.82 -4.16 16.11
C VAL A 125 -10.11 -4.45 14.64
N SER A 126 -11.21 -3.91 14.09
CA SER A 126 -11.60 -4.10 12.70
C SER A 126 -10.62 -3.45 11.73
N ILE A 127 -10.13 -2.25 12.06
CA ILE A 127 -9.09 -1.57 11.27
C ILE A 127 -7.79 -2.40 11.29
N LYS A 128 -7.38 -2.89 12.46
CA LYS A 128 -6.21 -3.79 12.57
C LYS A 128 -6.34 -5.04 11.71
N GLN A 129 -7.51 -5.67 11.67
CA GLN A 129 -7.76 -6.83 10.83
C GLN A 129 -7.57 -6.52 9.34
N ILE A 130 -8.10 -5.39 8.85
CA ILE A 130 -7.95 -4.97 7.46
C ILE A 130 -6.47 -4.71 7.13
N TYR A 131 -5.76 -3.98 7.99
CA TYR A 131 -4.32 -3.75 7.81
C TYR A 131 -3.52 -5.05 7.85
N GLY A 132 -3.90 -5.99 8.72
CA GLY A 132 -3.30 -7.32 8.78
C GLY A 132 -3.47 -8.09 7.47
N TRP A 133 -4.67 -8.15 6.90
CA TRP A 133 -4.91 -8.78 5.61
C TRP A 133 -4.15 -8.11 4.46
N THR A 134 -4.10 -6.78 4.46
CA THR A 134 -3.34 -6.03 3.47
C THR A 134 -1.83 -6.30 3.59
N LEU A 135 -1.32 -6.40 4.82
CA LEU A 135 0.07 -6.76 5.09
C LEU A 135 0.41 -8.16 4.59
N TYR A 136 -0.46 -9.16 4.85
CA TYR A 136 -0.29 -10.51 4.32
C TYR A 136 -0.27 -10.54 2.79
N ALA A 137 -1.18 -9.81 2.15
CA ALA A 137 -1.20 -9.71 0.69
C ALA A 137 0.09 -9.08 0.13
N CYS A 138 0.60 -8.02 0.77
CA CYS A 138 1.87 -7.39 0.38
C CYS A 138 3.07 -8.31 0.58
N ILE A 139 3.12 -9.08 1.67
CA ILE A 139 4.18 -10.08 1.91
C ILE A 139 4.12 -11.17 0.85
N LEU A 140 2.92 -11.67 0.53
CA LEU A 140 2.72 -12.68 -0.51
C LEU A 140 3.21 -12.17 -1.87
N LEU A 141 2.84 -10.94 -2.25
CA LEU A 141 3.30 -10.31 -3.48
C LEU A 141 4.83 -10.14 -3.51
N LEU A 142 5.44 -9.77 -2.39
CA LEU A 142 6.89 -9.66 -2.25
C LEU A 142 7.57 -11.02 -2.45
N LEU A 143 7.04 -12.09 -1.85
CA LEU A 143 7.54 -13.46 -2.03
C LEU A 143 7.39 -13.92 -3.48
N LEU A 144 6.24 -13.69 -4.11
CA LEU A 144 6.03 -14.01 -5.53
C LEU A 144 7.02 -13.24 -6.42
N PHE A 145 7.25 -11.97 -6.13
CA PHE A 145 8.22 -11.15 -6.87
C PHE A 145 9.64 -11.70 -6.71
N LEU A 146 10.05 -12.08 -5.49
CA LEU A 146 11.37 -12.66 -5.24
C LEU A 146 11.56 -14.01 -5.95
N LEU A 147 10.51 -14.84 -5.99
CA LEU A 147 10.54 -16.12 -6.70
C LEU A 147 10.60 -15.94 -8.21
N TYR A 148 9.90 -14.93 -8.74
CA TYR A 148 9.86 -14.65 -10.16
C TYR A 148 11.14 -13.95 -10.65
N ASP A 149 11.75 -13.08 -9.85
CA ASP A 149 12.94 -12.29 -10.20
C ASP A 149 14.22 -13.12 -10.35
N ALA A 150 14.24 -14.34 -9.78
CA ALA A 150 15.40 -15.22 -9.87
C ALA A 150 15.82 -15.58 -11.33
N PRO A 151 14.92 -15.93 -12.27
CA PRO A 151 15.25 -16.13 -13.68
C PRO A 151 15.47 -14.82 -14.44
N VAL A 152 14.71 -13.77 -14.17
CA VAL A 152 14.76 -12.48 -14.87
C VAL A 152 16.07 -11.72 -14.62
N ARG A 153 16.68 -11.87 -13.44
CA ARG A 153 18.01 -11.29 -13.14
C ARG A 153 19.12 -11.74 -14.07
N ARG A 154 19.01 -12.90 -14.72
CA ARG A 154 20.00 -13.35 -15.70
C ARG A 154 19.93 -12.52 -16.98
N ASP A 155 18.73 -12.13 -17.40
CA ASP A 155 18.53 -11.36 -18.62
C ASP A 155 18.77 -9.86 -18.42
N LEU A 156 18.50 -9.31 -17.23
CA LEU A 156 18.78 -7.91 -16.88
C LEU A 156 20.30 -7.58 -16.83
N LYS A 157 21.17 -8.58 -16.62
CA LYS A 157 22.64 -8.37 -16.76
C LYS A 157 23.08 -8.14 -18.20
N ALA A 158 22.22 -8.44 -19.18
CA ALA A 158 22.46 -8.18 -20.59
C ALA A 158 21.95 -6.80 -21.06
N MET A 159 21.24 -6.04 -20.21
CA MET A 159 20.79 -4.69 -20.56
C MET A 159 21.97 -3.73 -20.65
N PRO A 160 22.04 -2.90 -21.72
CA PRO A 160 23.09 -1.91 -21.88
C PRO A 160 23.07 -0.94 -20.69
N SER A 161 24.25 -0.72 -20.12
CA SER A 161 24.38 0.22 -18.99
C SER A 161 23.94 1.62 -19.45
N TRP A 162 23.41 2.44 -18.54
CA TRP A 162 23.06 3.86 -18.78
C TRP A 162 24.18 4.66 -19.48
N ARG A 163 25.43 4.24 -19.32
CA ARG A 163 26.59 4.81 -20.04
C ARG A 163 26.58 4.44 -21.51
N GLY A 164 26.06 3.26 -21.88
CA GLY A 164 25.89 2.82 -23.27
C GLY A 164 24.81 3.64 -23.99
N LEU A 165 23.64 3.76 -23.38
CA LEU A 165 22.52 4.55 -23.91
C LEU A 165 22.88 6.02 -24.09
N ARG A 166 23.64 6.62 -23.15
CA ARG A 166 24.15 8.00 -23.29
C ARG A 166 25.11 8.16 -24.46
N LYS A 167 25.94 7.17 -24.73
CA LYS A 167 26.86 7.20 -25.89
C LYS A 167 26.10 7.07 -27.20
N GLU A 168 25.15 6.14 -27.28
CA GLU A 168 24.31 5.97 -28.47
C GLU A 168 23.47 7.23 -28.76
N ALA A 169 22.86 7.83 -27.74
CA ALA A 169 22.12 9.08 -27.88
C ALA A 169 23.02 10.24 -28.34
N ALA A 170 24.25 10.34 -27.82
CA ALA A 170 25.22 11.35 -28.22
C ALA A 170 25.71 11.16 -29.66
N GLU A 171 25.92 9.92 -30.06
CA GLU A 171 26.32 9.56 -31.47
C GLU A 171 25.19 9.84 -32.46
N GLU A 172 23.94 9.54 -32.07
CA GLU A 172 22.77 9.80 -32.90
C GLU A 172 22.52 11.31 -33.08
N PHE A 173 22.71 12.09 -32.03
CA PHE A 173 22.66 13.54 -32.09
C PHE A 173 23.75 14.13 -32.98
N SER A 174 24.98 13.59 -32.88
CA SER A 174 26.11 13.99 -33.72
C SER A 174 25.90 13.65 -35.21
N ARG A 175 25.26 12.52 -35.52
CA ARG A 175 24.90 12.15 -36.90
C ARG A 175 23.83 13.04 -37.51
N ARG A 176 22.84 13.49 -36.70
CA ARG A 176 21.79 14.41 -37.17
C ARG A 176 22.31 15.84 -37.38
N SER A 177 23.31 16.26 -36.60
CA SER A 177 23.93 17.60 -36.74
C SER A 177 24.85 17.73 -37.96
N LYS A 178 25.23 16.64 -38.58
CA LYS A 178 26.10 16.61 -39.79
C LYS A 178 25.34 16.45 -41.10
N LYS A 179 24.01 16.31 -41.06
CA LYS A 179 23.10 16.37 -42.21
C LYS A 179 22.40 17.70 -42.28
#